data_5d700c6053f542d0b9ad346187f159dd
#
_entry.id   5d700c6053f542d0b9ad346187f159dd
#
_cell.length_a   1.000
_cell.length_b   1.000
_cell.length_c   1.000
_cell.angle_alpha   90.00
_cell.angle_beta   90.00
_cell.angle_gamma   90.00
#
_symmetry.space_group_name_H-M   'P 1'
#
loop_
_entity.id
_entity.type
_entity.pdbx_description
1 polymer ?
#
loop_
_entity_poly.entity_id
_entity_poly.type
_entity_poly.pdbx_seq_one_letter_code
_entity_poly.pdbx_strand_id
1 'polypeptide(L)'
;LNGQPRDIHILDRGDVTQPLDKVPPNPVPGIVMGMDQFDLPKDHPEGDRRVALANWITHPDNTLTWRSIVNRIWQYHFGTGLVETANDFGQIGERPSHPELLDWLAVEFRDGGGSMKSLHQIILNSDTYKQSSLHSSSNSAIDNSNKFLWRQNRRRLDAESIRDSVLIVAGKMDFKMG
;
A
#
# COMPACT_ATOMS: atom_id res chain seq x y z
N LEU A 1 15.94 20.25 -11.49
CA LEU A 1 17.28 19.87 -11.02
C LEU A 1 18.08 19.39 -12.23
N ASN A 2 18.87 20.31 -12.83
CA ASN A 2 19.71 20.04 -14.01
C ASN A 2 21.15 19.66 -13.61
N GLY A 3 21.32 19.06 -12.45
CA GLY A 3 22.63 18.60 -11.98
C GLY A 3 23.03 17.26 -12.61
N GLN A 4 24.32 17.10 -12.88
CA GLN A 4 24.89 15.79 -13.22
C GLN A 4 24.66 14.82 -12.06
N PRO A 5 24.24 13.58 -12.33
CA PRO A 5 24.05 12.58 -11.28
C PRO A 5 25.40 12.26 -10.65
N ARG A 6 25.43 12.22 -9.32
CA ARG A 6 26.62 11.74 -8.62
C ARG A 6 26.77 10.23 -8.77
N ASP A 7 28.00 9.78 -8.77
CA ASP A 7 28.33 8.36 -8.77
C ASP A 7 27.90 7.72 -7.45
N ILE A 8 27.28 6.56 -7.54
CA ILE A 8 26.92 5.72 -6.40
C ILE A 8 27.81 4.46 -6.44
N HIS A 9 28.36 4.14 -5.28
CA HIS A 9 29.25 3.00 -5.10
C HIS A 9 28.69 2.03 -4.06
N ILE A 10 29.01 0.77 -4.20
CA ILE A 10 28.90 -0.18 -3.10
C ILE A 10 29.92 0.27 -2.05
N LEU A 11 29.55 0.20 -0.79
CA LEU A 11 30.44 0.58 0.31
C LEU A 11 30.89 -0.67 1.06
N ASP A 12 32.19 -0.77 1.38
CA ASP A 12 32.66 -1.88 2.20
C ASP A 12 32.04 -1.76 3.59
N ARG A 13 31.20 -2.73 3.95
CA ARG A 13 30.46 -2.78 5.22
C ARG A 13 29.71 -1.48 5.57
N GLY A 14 29.34 -0.68 4.56
CA GLY A 14 28.65 0.60 4.75
C GLY A 14 29.60 1.77 5.07
N ASP A 15 30.91 1.59 5.03
CA ASP A 15 31.89 2.65 5.28
C ASP A 15 31.98 3.60 4.06
N VAL A 16 31.54 4.83 4.24
CA VAL A 16 31.53 5.86 3.19
C VAL A 16 32.93 6.27 2.72
N THR A 17 33.96 5.97 3.48
CA THR A 17 35.37 6.24 3.14
C THR A 17 35.99 5.13 2.30
N GLN A 18 35.31 3.99 2.15
CA GLN A 18 35.79 2.83 1.40
C GLN A 18 34.79 2.45 0.27
N PRO A 19 34.69 3.30 -0.78
CA PRO A 19 33.85 2.99 -1.93
C PRO A 19 34.45 1.85 -2.74
N LEU A 20 33.62 0.86 -3.07
CA LEU A 20 33.91 -0.25 -3.98
C LEU A 20 33.41 0.09 -5.39
N ASP A 21 32.91 -0.92 -6.11
CA ASP A 21 32.45 -0.78 -7.48
C ASP A 21 31.29 0.24 -7.61
N LYS A 22 31.36 1.02 -8.70
CA LYS A 22 30.26 1.91 -9.10
C LYS A 22 29.08 1.10 -9.54
N VAL A 23 27.90 1.47 -9.07
CA VAL A 23 26.63 0.81 -9.43
C VAL A 23 25.70 1.77 -10.20
N PRO A 24 25.10 1.29 -11.29
CA PRO A 24 24.06 2.06 -11.99
C PRO A 24 22.76 2.08 -11.18
N PRO A 25 21.90 3.08 -11.41
CA PRO A 25 20.54 3.04 -10.88
C PRO A 25 19.76 1.93 -11.59
N ASN A 26 19.26 0.97 -10.84
CA ASN A 26 18.49 -0.16 -11.37
C ASN A 26 17.21 -0.38 -10.56
N PRO A 27 16.18 -0.98 -11.17
CA PRO A 27 15.02 -1.47 -10.43
C PRO A 27 15.40 -2.65 -9.53
N VAL A 28 14.52 -3.01 -8.61
CA VAL A 28 14.66 -4.27 -7.86
C VAL A 28 14.38 -5.43 -8.80
N PRO A 29 15.33 -6.36 -8.98
CA PRO A 29 15.16 -7.47 -9.92
C PRO A 29 13.95 -8.35 -9.55
N GLY A 30 13.27 -8.89 -10.55
CA GLY A 30 12.19 -9.86 -10.38
C GLY A 30 10.83 -9.29 -9.94
N ILE A 31 10.71 -7.97 -9.71
CA ILE A 31 9.42 -7.33 -9.40
C ILE A 31 8.61 -7.08 -10.67
N VAL A 32 9.25 -6.54 -11.72
CA VAL A 32 8.65 -6.36 -13.04
C VAL A 32 9.40 -7.24 -14.01
N MET A 33 8.72 -8.21 -14.60
CA MET A 33 9.34 -9.16 -15.51
C MET A 33 9.97 -8.45 -16.72
N GLY A 34 11.24 -8.77 -16.98
CA GLY A 34 11.99 -8.19 -18.10
C GLY A 34 12.48 -6.74 -17.89
N MET A 35 12.33 -6.19 -16.69
CA MET A 35 12.84 -4.86 -16.34
C MET A 35 13.91 -4.99 -15.24
N ASP A 36 15.09 -5.45 -15.63
CA ASP A 36 16.23 -5.62 -14.72
C ASP A 36 17.16 -4.40 -14.71
N GLN A 37 16.98 -3.48 -15.65
CA GLN A 37 17.76 -2.25 -15.77
C GLN A 37 16.86 -1.08 -16.22
N PHE A 38 17.24 0.12 -15.78
CA PHE A 38 16.64 1.33 -16.35
C PHE A 38 17.32 1.69 -17.68
N ASP A 39 16.50 1.95 -18.69
CA ASP A 39 16.99 2.46 -19.97
C ASP A 39 17.29 3.97 -19.84
N LEU A 40 18.53 4.27 -19.45
CA LEU A 40 19.00 5.63 -19.24
C LEU A 40 20.16 5.94 -20.18
N PRO A 41 20.13 7.07 -20.93
CA PRO A 41 21.26 7.54 -21.71
C PRO A 41 22.53 7.68 -20.86
N LYS A 42 23.70 7.48 -21.45
CA LYS A 42 24.98 7.52 -20.72
C LYS A 42 25.20 8.82 -19.93
N ASP A 43 24.76 9.95 -20.52
CA ASP A 43 24.91 11.30 -19.96
C ASP A 43 23.58 11.88 -19.48
N HIS A 44 22.70 11.04 -18.89
CA HIS A 44 21.39 11.44 -18.41
C HIS A 44 21.47 12.41 -17.24
N PRO A 45 20.59 13.41 -17.14
CA PRO A 45 20.46 14.26 -15.96
C PRO A 45 19.87 13.49 -14.76
N GLU A 46 20.09 13.98 -13.54
CA GLU A 46 19.57 13.36 -12.31
C GLU A 46 18.04 13.20 -12.33
N GLY A 47 17.32 14.08 -13.04
CA GLY A 47 15.86 14.00 -13.18
C GLY A 47 15.40 12.70 -13.83
N ASP A 48 16.12 12.19 -14.82
CA ASP A 48 15.74 11.00 -15.59
C ASP A 48 15.78 9.74 -14.73
N ARG A 49 16.69 9.66 -13.74
CA ARG A 49 16.71 8.57 -12.76
C ARG A 49 15.41 8.49 -11.95
N ARG A 50 14.89 9.65 -11.55
CA ARG A 50 13.64 9.74 -10.78
C ARG A 50 12.44 9.38 -11.66
N VAL A 51 12.45 9.82 -12.91
CA VAL A 51 11.41 9.45 -13.88
C VAL A 51 11.42 7.95 -14.13
N ALA A 52 12.60 7.35 -14.35
CA ALA A 52 12.73 5.90 -14.52
C ALA A 52 12.22 5.13 -13.29
N LEU A 53 12.59 5.57 -12.09
CA LEU A 53 12.08 4.97 -10.85
C LEU A 53 10.57 5.12 -10.71
N ALA A 54 10.02 6.30 -11.00
CA ALA A 54 8.57 6.55 -10.94
C ALA A 54 7.82 5.66 -11.93
N ASN A 55 8.30 5.52 -13.15
CA ASN A 55 7.72 4.64 -14.17
C ASN A 55 7.76 3.17 -13.74
N TRP A 56 8.85 2.74 -13.08
CA TRP A 56 8.94 1.39 -12.55
C TRP A 56 7.99 1.16 -11.37
N ILE A 57 7.89 2.09 -10.44
CA ILE A 57 6.96 2.01 -9.29
C ILE A 57 5.52 1.91 -9.79
N THR A 58 5.15 2.70 -10.80
CA THR A 58 3.79 2.75 -11.34
C THR A 58 3.55 1.78 -12.50
N HIS A 59 4.52 0.92 -12.81
CA HIS A 59 4.38 -0.04 -13.91
C HIS A 59 3.18 -0.98 -13.65
N PRO A 60 2.35 -1.27 -14.65
CA PRO A 60 1.19 -2.16 -14.48
C PRO A 60 1.55 -3.52 -13.88
N ASP A 61 2.70 -4.08 -14.23
CA ASP A 61 3.16 -5.37 -13.76
C ASP A 61 3.92 -5.30 -12.42
N ASN A 62 4.06 -4.12 -11.83
CA ASN A 62 4.60 -3.99 -10.48
C ASN A 62 3.55 -4.36 -9.43
N THR A 63 3.34 -5.66 -9.25
CA THR A 63 2.32 -6.20 -8.35
C THR A 63 2.51 -5.75 -6.90
N LEU A 64 3.75 -5.48 -6.50
CA LEU A 64 4.07 -5.05 -5.14
C LEU A 64 3.47 -3.68 -4.82
N THR A 65 3.58 -2.73 -5.74
CA THR A 65 2.99 -1.38 -5.57
C THR A 65 1.48 -1.45 -5.40
N TRP A 66 0.80 -2.14 -6.30
CA TRP A 66 -0.65 -2.21 -6.30
C TRP A 66 -1.21 -2.95 -5.09
N ARG A 67 -0.60 -4.09 -4.73
CA ARG A 67 -0.97 -4.84 -3.53
C ARG A 67 -0.71 -4.06 -2.24
N SER A 68 0.43 -3.37 -2.12
CA SER A 68 0.77 -2.64 -0.89
C SER A 68 -0.16 -1.45 -0.64
N ILE A 69 -0.51 -0.69 -1.68
CA ILE A 69 -1.46 0.43 -1.56
C ILE A 69 -2.84 -0.07 -1.15
N VAL A 70 -3.36 -1.09 -1.84
CA VAL A 70 -4.67 -1.68 -1.54
C VAL A 70 -4.71 -2.26 -0.13
N ASN A 71 -3.68 -2.98 0.27
CA ASN A 71 -3.57 -3.53 1.62
C ASN A 71 -3.59 -2.45 2.70
N ARG A 72 -2.95 -1.31 2.44
CA ARG A 72 -2.92 -0.16 3.34
C ARG A 72 -4.31 0.47 3.47
N ILE A 73 -5.03 0.63 2.36
CA ILE A 73 -6.40 1.17 2.36
C ILE A 73 -7.34 0.20 3.09
N TRP A 74 -7.22 -1.10 2.83
CA TRP A 74 -7.96 -2.14 3.55
C TRP A 74 -7.71 -2.07 5.06
N GLN A 75 -6.45 -1.95 5.46
CA GLN A 75 -6.07 -1.82 6.88
C GLN A 75 -6.76 -0.62 7.55
N TYR A 76 -6.87 0.51 6.86
CA TYR A 76 -7.58 1.67 7.40
C TYR A 76 -9.08 1.41 7.60
N HIS A 77 -9.70 0.57 6.79
CA HIS A 77 -11.11 0.21 6.95
C HIS A 77 -11.35 -0.86 8.02
N PHE A 78 -10.54 -1.89 8.05
CA PHE A 78 -10.77 -3.07 8.89
C PHE A 78 -9.86 -3.15 10.14
N GLY A 79 -8.85 -2.29 10.24
CA GLY A 79 -7.88 -2.26 11.35
C GLY A 79 -6.65 -3.13 11.10
N THR A 80 -6.81 -4.24 10.39
CA THR A 80 -5.73 -5.14 9.98
C THR A 80 -5.74 -5.28 8.46
N GLY A 81 -4.56 -5.31 7.84
CA GLY A 81 -4.43 -5.56 6.41
C GLY A 81 -4.75 -7.00 6.03
N LEU A 82 -5.03 -7.25 4.74
CA LEU A 82 -5.07 -8.60 4.19
C LEU A 82 -3.71 -9.30 4.34
N VAL A 83 -2.62 -8.52 4.25
CA VAL A 83 -1.29 -8.86 4.75
C VAL A 83 -1.08 -8.09 6.03
N GLU A 84 -0.92 -8.79 7.16
CA GLU A 84 -0.81 -8.18 8.48
C GLU A 84 0.47 -7.34 8.61
N THR A 85 1.57 -7.81 8.04
CA THR A 85 2.84 -7.09 7.93
C THR A 85 2.81 -6.07 6.80
N ALA A 86 2.04 -5.00 6.95
CA ALA A 86 1.77 -4.04 5.88
C ALA A 86 3.00 -3.34 5.28
N ASN A 87 4.14 -3.38 5.96
CA ASN A 87 5.41 -2.82 5.49
C ASN A 87 6.37 -3.90 4.97
N ASP A 88 5.99 -5.16 5.01
CA ASP A 88 6.82 -6.28 4.58
C ASP A 88 5.98 -7.27 3.77
N PHE A 89 6.17 -7.22 2.45
CA PHE A 89 5.61 -8.15 1.48
C PHE A 89 6.65 -9.17 0.99
N GLY A 90 7.81 -9.22 1.66
CA GLY A 90 8.91 -10.12 1.34
C GLY A 90 8.77 -11.51 1.98
N GLN A 91 9.86 -12.26 1.98
CA GLN A 91 9.89 -13.64 2.49
C GLN A 91 9.66 -13.75 4.01
N ILE A 92 9.96 -12.69 4.77
CA ILE A 92 9.78 -12.64 6.23
C ILE A 92 8.37 -12.15 6.59
N GLY A 93 7.69 -11.48 5.64
CA GLY A 93 6.34 -10.98 5.83
C GLY A 93 5.29 -12.10 5.90
N GLU A 94 4.16 -11.76 6.49
CA GLU A 94 3.01 -12.67 6.56
C GLU A 94 2.38 -12.87 5.19
N ARG A 95 1.83 -14.09 4.99
CA ARG A 95 1.04 -14.37 3.79
C ARG A 95 -0.33 -13.70 3.89
N PRO A 96 -0.89 -13.24 2.77
CA PRO A 96 -2.22 -12.65 2.78
C PRO A 96 -3.26 -13.66 3.28
N SER A 97 -4.19 -13.19 4.13
CA SER A 97 -5.31 -14.00 4.62
C SER A 97 -6.27 -14.40 3.49
N HIS A 98 -6.43 -13.51 2.51
CA HIS A 98 -7.29 -13.67 1.33
C HIS A 98 -6.52 -13.24 0.08
N PRO A 99 -5.67 -14.10 -0.49
CA PRO A 99 -4.78 -13.72 -1.59
C PRO A 99 -5.54 -13.29 -2.85
N GLU A 100 -6.58 -14.02 -3.22
CA GLU A 100 -7.39 -13.72 -4.41
C GLU A 100 -8.13 -12.39 -4.29
N LEU A 101 -8.61 -12.06 -3.10
CA LEU A 101 -9.24 -10.76 -2.83
C LEU A 101 -8.22 -9.62 -2.94
N LEU A 102 -7.02 -9.80 -2.39
CA LEU A 102 -5.95 -8.81 -2.49
C LEU A 102 -5.58 -8.57 -3.95
N ASP A 103 -5.45 -9.63 -4.74
CA ASP A 103 -5.11 -9.55 -6.15
C ASP A 103 -6.21 -8.88 -6.97
N TRP A 104 -7.46 -9.27 -6.73
CA TRP A 104 -8.60 -8.65 -7.40
C TRP A 104 -8.69 -7.15 -7.11
N LEU A 105 -8.60 -6.75 -5.85
CA LEU A 105 -8.62 -5.33 -5.48
C LEU A 105 -7.44 -4.55 -6.07
N ALA A 106 -6.26 -5.16 -6.15
CA ALA A 106 -5.08 -4.55 -6.75
C ALA A 106 -5.26 -4.31 -8.25
N VAL A 107 -5.86 -5.26 -8.96
CA VAL A 107 -6.19 -5.14 -10.39
C VAL A 107 -7.26 -4.07 -10.61
N GLU A 108 -8.36 -4.10 -9.85
CA GLU A 108 -9.43 -3.10 -9.94
C GLU A 108 -8.90 -1.68 -9.69
N PHE A 109 -8.02 -1.52 -8.70
CA PHE A 109 -7.41 -0.24 -8.39
C PHE A 109 -6.49 0.25 -9.52
N ARG A 110 -5.63 -0.63 -10.04
CA ARG A 110 -4.71 -0.34 -11.15
C ARG A 110 -5.47 0.05 -12.41
N ASP A 111 -6.39 -0.80 -12.86
CA ASP A 111 -7.12 -0.66 -14.12
C ASP A 111 -8.17 0.45 -14.05
N GLY A 112 -8.65 0.77 -12.85
CA GLY A 112 -9.48 1.93 -12.55
C GLY A 112 -8.73 3.26 -12.47
N GLY A 113 -7.47 3.31 -12.94
CA GLY A 113 -6.64 4.52 -12.97
C GLY A 113 -6.15 5.01 -11.60
N GLY A 114 -6.05 4.12 -10.61
CA GLY A 114 -5.56 4.46 -9.28
C GLY A 114 -6.53 5.32 -8.45
N SER A 115 -7.83 5.21 -8.73
CA SER A 115 -8.84 6.00 -8.03
C SER A 115 -9.06 5.51 -6.60
N MET A 116 -8.49 6.21 -5.63
CA MET A 116 -8.72 5.97 -4.19
C MET A 116 -10.21 5.98 -3.85
N LYS A 117 -10.97 6.94 -4.41
CA LYS A 117 -12.40 7.06 -4.15
C LYS A 117 -13.19 5.84 -4.63
N SER A 118 -12.86 5.30 -5.79
CA SER A 118 -13.49 4.08 -6.31
C SER A 118 -13.19 2.88 -5.43
N LEU A 119 -11.94 2.73 -4.98
CA LEU A 119 -11.55 1.65 -4.08
C LEU A 119 -12.28 1.74 -2.73
N HIS A 120 -12.38 2.94 -2.13
CA HIS A 120 -13.20 3.15 -0.94
C HIS A 120 -14.65 2.76 -1.16
N GLN A 121 -15.25 3.12 -2.30
CA GLN A 121 -16.64 2.74 -2.62
C GLN A 121 -16.82 1.23 -2.73
N ILE A 122 -15.89 0.52 -3.37
CA ILE A 122 -15.92 -0.95 -3.45
C ILE A 122 -15.93 -1.55 -2.05
N ILE A 123 -15.00 -1.14 -1.18
CA ILE A 123 -14.86 -1.66 0.18
C ILE A 123 -16.10 -1.36 1.01
N LEU A 124 -16.57 -0.09 1.04
CA LEU A 124 -17.70 0.35 1.85
C LEU A 124 -19.04 -0.28 1.41
N ASN A 125 -19.17 -0.63 0.13
CA ASN A 125 -20.36 -1.29 -0.39
C ASN A 125 -20.35 -2.80 -0.23
N SER A 126 -19.23 -3.39 0.17
CA SER A 126 -19.13 -4.84 0.38
C SER A 126 -19.99 -5.32 1.56
N ASP A 127 -20.49 -6.55 1.48
CA ASP A 127 -21.19 -7.17 2.58
C ASP A 127 -20.28 -7.39 3.79
N THR A 128 -19.00 -7.63 3.56
CA THR A 128 -17.96 -7.73 4.60
C THR A 128 -17.89 -6.47 5.44
N TYR A 129 -17.96 -5.29 4.84
CA TYR A 129 -17.92 -4.03 5.59
C TYR A 129 -19.25 -3.75 6.32
N LYS A 130 -20.38 -4.14 5.74
CA LYS A 130 -21.73 -3.89 6.28
C LYS A 130 -22.18 -4.92 7.32
N GLN A 131 -21.40 -5.96 7.54
CA GLN A 131 -21.79 -7.02 8.48
C GLN A 131 -21.82 -6.54 9.93
N SER A 132 -22.56 -7.28 10.76
CA SER A 132 -22.67 -7.00 12.20
C SER A 132 -21.35 -7.14 12.94
N SER A 133 -21.16 -6.36 14.00
CA SER A 133 -20.06 -6.52 14.96
C SER A 133 -20.41 -7.40 16.17
N LEU A 134 -21.55 -8.07 16.14
CA LEU A 134 -21.98 -8.94 17.25
C LEU A 134 -21.06 -10.14 17.39
N HIS A 135 -20.83 -10.57 18.63
CA HIS A 135 -20.04 -11.74 18.93
C HIS A 135 -20.84 -13.03 18.69
N SER A 136 -20.18 -14.03 18.12
CA SER A 136 -20.67 -15.41 17.98
C SER A 136 -19.67 -16.36 18.63
N SER A 137 -20.10 -17.10 19.67
CA SER A 137 -19.21 -18.03 20.36
C SER A 137 -18.75 -19.18 19.47
N SER A 138 -19.58 -19.64 18.53
CA SER A 138 -19.23 -20.69 17.57
C SER A 138 -18.16 -20.22 16.59
N ASN A 139 -18.30 -19.01 16.04
CA ASN A 139 -17.32 -18.46 15.11
C ASN A 139 -16.01 -18.10 15.82
N SER A 140 -16.11 -17.56 17.04
CA SER A 140 -14.93 -17.23 17.85
C SER A 140 -14.13 -18.47 18.27
N ALA A 141 -14.77 -19.63 18.43
CA ALA A 141 -14.08 -20.88 18.69
C ALA A 141 -13.21 -21.35 17.50
N ILE A 142 -13.57 -20.96 16.27
CA ILE A 142 -12.85 -21.29 15.04
C ILE A 142 -11.81 -20.21 14.70
N ASP A 143 -12.20 -18.94 14.76
CA ASP A 143 -11.38 -17.79 14.41
C ASP A 143 -11.57 -16.67 15.45
N ASN A 144 -10.88 -16.78 16.56
CA ASN A 144 -10.97 -15.80 17.65
C ASN A 144 -10.44 -14.42 17.25
N SER A 145 -9.41 -14.37 16.43
CA SER A 145 -8.77 -13.16 15.94
C SER A 145 -9.58 -12.41 14.87
N ASN A 146 -10.64 -13.04 14.35
CA ASN A 146 -11.42 -12.52 13.23
C ASN A 146 -10.59 -12.32 11.95
N LYS A 147 -9.59 -13.17 11.72
CA LYS A 147 -8.73 -13.13 10.54
C LYS A 147 -9.51 -13.30 9.25
N PHE A 148 -10.57 -14.12 9.28
CA PHE A 148 -11.45 -14.38 8.15
C PHE A 148 -12.67 -13.46 8.09
N LEU A 149 -12.71 -12.42 8.91
CA LEU A 149 -13.71 -11.36 8.86
C LEU A 149 -15.16 -11.87 8.95
N TRP A 150 -15.43 -12.79 9.89
CA TRP A 150 -16.80 -13.30 10.14
C TRP A 150 -17.69 -12.29 10.86
N ARG A 151 -17.13 -11.17 11.35
CA ARG A 151 -17.81 -10.00 11.91
C ARG A 151 -17.06 -8.72 11.60
N GLN A 152 -17.72 -7.59 11.68
CA GLN A 152 -17.02 -6.28 11.64
C GLN A 152 -16.20 -6.07 12.92
N ASN A 153 -14.96 -5.61 12.76
CA ASN A 153 -14.10 -5.28 13.88
C ASN A 153 -14.62 -4.03 14.62
N ARG A 154 -14.70 -4.09 15.94
CA ARG A 154 -14.99 -2.91 16.75
C ARG A 154 -13.74 -2.07 16.86
N ARG A 155 -13.85 -0.81 16.46
CA ARG A 155 -12.76 0.17 16.52
C ARG A 155 -13.22 1.37 17.32
N ARG A 156 -12.32 1.91 18.14
CA ARG A 156 -12.54 3.20 18.79
C ARG A 156 -12.31 4.29 17.74
N LEU A 157 -13.23 5.24 17.66
CA LEU A 157 -13.04 6.44 16.85
C LEU A 157 -12.03 7.36 17.53
N ASP A 158 -11.28 8.12 16.76
CA ASP A 158 -10.48 9.24 17.25
C ASP A 158 -11.37 10.39 17.74
N ALA A 159 -10.79 11.32 18.48
CA ALA A 159 -11.54 12.42 19.09
C ALA A 159 -12.17 13.34 18.04
N GLU A 160 -11.46 13.55 16.93
CA GLU A 160 -11.89 14.37 15.79
C GLU A 160 -13.12 13.76 15.12
N SER A 161 -13.06 12.46 14.82
CA SER A 161 -14.18 11.72 14.21
C SER A 161 -15.41 11.68 15.13
N ILE A 162 -15.23 11.56 16.47
CA ILE A 162 -16.33 11.64 17.43
C ILE A 162 -16.97 13.04 17.40
N ARG A 163 -16.14 14.09 17.50
CA ARG A 163 -16.60 15.48 17.46
C ARG A 163 -17.40 15.77 16.18
N ASP A 164 -16.82 15.39 15.04
CA ASP A 164 -17.44 15.65 13.74
C ASP A 164 -18.74 14.87 13.57
N SER A 165 -18.80 13.63 14.05
CA SER A 165 -20.03 12.85 14.08
C SER A 165 -21.13 13.53 14.90
N VAL A 166 -20.79 14.07 16.07
CA VAL A 166 -21.76 14.82 16.91
C VAL A 166 -22.24 16.08 16.20
N LEU A 167 -21.35 16.84 15.57
CA LEU A 167 -21.71 18.04 14.82
C LEU A 167 -22.59 17.75 13.61
N ILE A 168 -22.32 16.65 12.88
CA ILE A 168 -23.11 16.21 11.74
C ILE A 168 -24.53 15.85 12.19
N VAL A 169 -24.66 15.01 13.22
CA VAL A 169 -25.97 14.59 13.75
C VAL A 169 -26.76 15.79 14.31
N ALA A 170 -26.06 16.76 14.92
CA ALA A 170 -26.66 17.99 15.42
C ALA A 170 -27.02 19.02 14.30
N GLY A 171 -26.67 18.76 13.05
CA GLY A 171 -26.84 19.69 11.93
C GLY A 171 -25.99 20.97 12.04
N LYS A 172 -24.89 20.91 12.81
CA LYS A 172 -23.99 22.05 13.10
C LYS A 172 -22.62 21.94 12.44
N MET A 173 -22.42 20.94 11.59
CA MET A 173 -21.14 20.77 10.90
C MET A 173 -20.95 21.86 9.84
N ASP A 174 -19.84 22.60 9.92
CA ASP A 174 -19.38 23.49 8.87
C ASP A 174 -18.39 22.74 7.97
N PHE A 175 -18.74 22.62 6.69
CA PHE A 175 -17.92 21.94 5.67
C PHE A 175 -16.98 22.89 4.93
N LYS A 176 -16.94 24.17 5.31
CA LYS A 176 -15.97 25.09 4.72
C LYS A 176 -14.57 24.73 5.19
N MET A 177 -13.68 24.60 4.24
CA MET A 177 -12.25 24.52 4.54
C MET A 177 -11.77 25.93 4.94
N GLY A 178 -11.10 25.98 6.09
CA GLY A 178 -10.50 27.21 6.62
C GLY A 178 -9.32 27.69 5.78
#